data_0a5619fee0bae8a1acc7a07e8ec69b11
#
_entry.id   0a5619fee0bae8a1acc7a07e8ec69b11
#
_cell.length_a   1.000
_cell.length_b   1.000
_cell.length_c   1.000
_cell.angle_alpha   90.00
_cell.angle_beta   90.00
_cell.angle_gamma   90.00
#
_symmetry.space_group_name_H-M   'P 1'
#
loop_
_entity.id
_entity.type
_entity.pdbx_description
1 polymer ?
#
loop_
_entity_poly.entity_id
_entity_poly.type
_entity_poly.pdbx_seq_one_letter_code
_entity_poly.pdbx_strand_id
1 'polypeptide(L)'
;MTRGTGTAERRLLELTAPDEVVRRFRAAGWWREETFLDDLRRTAAGAPQRPAIVAERMLRPEGERRMTVTYGQLALYVERFAAALASLGVAPGDPVAYQLPSWWETAALTLACWRAGAVAVPVLPTVRAHGLRHILDGTRARVCVVPDAWEGFPHAEALADLAPGLPWLRHRVVVGDAAATGAVDFTTHFVRTPHERTAAGRRLAPLPGRADRPALLISVMGLRDAYTSVVHSPDTLYANVSAQHHPEGPGRRPGEVFLSTLPLTSLASLIYTVCWPLAVGGTGVWQDVWDPGRCLDLMAYAGVDQVYAEPAYFAELLTTQRQRPRSLERLRLVLSGGRTSTPEPLAAELREVFGVPVLSAWGAPELGMGALSAAAGGSRPLRGLEVPAGDGPGPVPLRVRGPSVALATWRHGAAVPVSTWEDGDGWLDTGDVATTDAGGGIRVRARAGTRTGAIFMVPVAEVEESLLTHPRVGEAAVVAYTDPEHGELPCAVVVPVAWDRPPGPAELREHLTARGVAEAFLPTRLEIVGALPRDEHGRLRRGALRTWLLRGRPGSPMPAPE
;
A
#
# COMPACT_ATOMS: atom_id res chain seq x y z
N MET A 1 -36.02 -15.80 -0.32
CA MET A 1 -35.48 -15.13 -1.53
C MET A 1 -33.99 -14.87 -1.32
N THR A 2 -33.15 -15.85 -1.68
CA THR A 2 -31.69 -15.85 -1.45
C THR A 2 -30.97 -16.17 -2.77
N ARG A 3 -31.08 -15.28 -3.77
CA ARG A 3 -30.47 -15.47 -5.09
C ARG A 3 -29.61 -14.28 -5.55
N GLY A 4 -28.87 -13.63 -4.67
CA GLY A 4 -28.05 -12.47 -5.06
C GLY A 4 -26.57 -12.50 -4.69
N THR A 5 -26.19 -13.28 -3.69
CA THR A 5 -24.84 -13.24 -3.11
C THR A 5 -23.81 -14.12 -3.84
N GLY A 6 -24.22 -15.17 -4.58
CA GLY A 6 -23.31 -16.09 -5.27
C GLY A 6 -22.76 -15.61 -6.61
N THR A 7 -23.28 -14.53 -7.19
CA THR A 7 -22.91 -14.09 -8.55
C THR A 7 -21.66 -13.22 -8.62
N ALA A 8 -21.45 -12.30 -7.67
CA ALA A 8 -20.27 -11.42 -7.67
C ALA A 8 -19.01 -12.18 -7.22
N GLU A 9 -19.14 -13.03 -6.21
CA GLU A 9 -18.05 -13.89 -5.70
C GLU A 9 -17.59 -14.90 -6.74
N ARG A 10 -18.52 -15.56 -7.45
CA ARG A 10 -18.18 -16.45 -8.57
C ARG A 10 -17.46 -15.71 -9.69
N ARG A 11 -17.89 -14.49 -10.03
CA ARG A 11 -17.27 -13.70 -11.10
C ARG A 11 -15.86 -13.24 -10.73
N LEU A 12 -15.57 -12.98 -9.45
CA LEU A 12 -14.21 -12.68 -9.01
C LEU A 12 -13.29 -13.90 -9.24
N LEU A 13 -13.73 -15.11 -8.90
CA LEU A 13 -12.99 -16.36 -9.14
C LEU A 13 -12.81 -16.69 -10.62
N GLU A 14 -13.74 -16.28 -11.45
CA GLU A 14 -13.72 -16.53 -12.91
C GLU A 14 -12.86 -15.48 -13.64
N LEU A 15 -12.48 -14.38 -12.95
CA LEU A 15 -11.67 -13.32 -13.53
C LEU A 15 -10.27 -13.86 -13.83
N THR A 16 -9.86 -13.76 -15.08
CA THR A 16 -8.51 -14.10 -15.55
C THR A 16 -8.20 -13.29 -16.80
N ALA A 17 -6.93 -13.18 -17.13
CA ALA A 17 -6.53 -12.68 -18.44
C ALA A 17 -6.97 -13.67 -19.54
N PRO A 18 -7.16 -13.24 -20.79
CA PRO A 18 -7.40 -14.13 -21.91
C PRO A 18 -6.30 -15.20 -22.05
N ASP A 19 -6.67 -16.41 -22.42
CA ASP A 19 -5.73 -17.55 -22.51
C ASP A 19 -4.51 -17.26 -23.40
N GLU A 20 -4.69 -16.48 -24.45
CA GLU A 20 -3.60 -16.07 -25.33
C GLU A 20 -2.61 -15.16 -24.59
N VAL A 21 -3.08 -14.23 -23.77
CA VAL A 21 -2.27 -13.34 -22.94
C VAL A 21 -1.51 -14.15 -21.91
N VAL A 22 -2.18 -15.11 -21.23
CA VAL A 22 -1.57 -16.03 -20.27
C VAL A 22 -0.43 -16.80 -20.92
N ARG A 23 -0.69 -17.44 -22.09
CA ARG A 23 0.33 -18.19 -22.83
C ARG A 23 1.51 -17.29 -23.22
N ARG A 24 1.24 -16.09 -23.75
CA ARG A 24 2.28 -15.13 -24.15
C ARG A 24 3.17 -14.72 -22.99
N PHE A 25 2.58 -14.35 -21.86
CA PHE A 25 3.36 -13.89 -20.69
C PHE A 25 4.11 -15.04 -20.03
N ARG A 26 3.59 -16.26 -20.03
CA ARG A 26 4.31 -17.46 -19.56
C ARG A 26 5.48 -17.81 -20.47
N ALA A 27 5.27 -17.82 -21.79
CA ALA A 27 6.33 -18.07 -22.76
C ALA A 27 7.47 -17.04 -22.68
N ALA A 28 7.15 -15.79 -22.35
CA ALA A 28 8.13 -14.72 -22.14
C ALA A 28 8.79 -14.75 -20.73
N GLY A 29 8.37 -15.65 -19.84
CA GLY A 29 8.89 -15.76 -18.47
C GLY A 29 8.43 -14.66 -17.50
N TRP A 30 7.44 -13.85 -17.90
CA TRP A 30 6.86 -12.84 -17.00
C TRP A 30 5.92 -13.47 -15.99
N TRP A 31 5.14 -14.42 -16.39
CA TRP A 31 4.23 -15.21 -15.57
C TRP A 31 4.75 -16.64 -15.44
N ARG A 32 4.33 -17.33 -14.37
CA ARG A 32 4.76 -18.70 -14.08
C ARG A 32 3.60 -19.52 -13.51
N GLU A 33 3.72 -20.82 -13.53
CA GLU A 33 2.73 -21.71 -12.90
C GLU A 33 2.87 -21.75 -11.37
N GLU A 34 4.11 -21.58 -10.90
CA GLU A 34 4.43 -21.52 -9.46
C GLU A 34 3.94 -20.21 -8.83
N THR A 35 3.61 -20.28 -7.55
CA THR A 35 3.21 -19.15 -6.73
C THR A 35 4.29 -18.81 -5.69
N PHE A 36 4.12 -17.73 -4.94
CA PHE A 36 4.99 -17.39 -3.80
C PHE A 36 4.92 -18.43 -2.67
N LEU A 37 3.84 -19.23 -2.60
CA LEU A 37 3.74 -20.34 -1.66
C LEU A 37 4.70 -21.49 -2.03
N ASP A 38 4.95 -21.69 -3.30
CA ASP A 38 5.93 -22.69 -3.77
C ASP A 38 7.36 -22.22 -3.46
N ASP A 39 7.64 -20.92 -3.60
CA ASP A 39 8.91 -20.33 -3.17
C ASP A 39 9.12 -20.48 -1.65
N LEU A 40 8.06 -20.19 -0.85
CA LEU A 40 8.08 -20.39 0.60
C LEU A 40 8.40 -21.84 0.96
N ARG A 41 7.69 -22.79 0.36
CA ARG A 41 7.90 -24.24 0.62
C ARG A 41 9.30 -24.69 0.22
N ARG A 42 9.79 -24.25 -0.93
CA ARG A 42 11.14 -24.56 -1.42
C ARG A 42 12.21 -24.08 -0.44
N THR A 43 12.13 -22.85 0.02
CA THR A 43 13.10 -22.30 0.96
C THR A 43 12.95 -22.89 2.35
N ALA A 44 11.72 -23.14 2.82
CA ALA A 44 11.48 -23.80 4.10
C ALA A 44 12.02 -25.25 4.14
N ALA A 45 11.97 -25.97 3.01
CA ALA A 45 12.52 -27.31 2.91
C ALA A 45 14.05 -27.31 2.88
N GLY A 46 14.69 -26.38 2.16
CA GLY A 46 16.13 -26.32 1.99
C GLY A 46 16.88 -25.59 3.12
N ALA A 47 16.25 -24.59 3.74
CA ALA A 47 16.84 -23.72 4.74
C ALA A 47 15.80 -23.26 5.79
N PRO A 48 15.21 -24.18 6.59
CA PRO A 48 14.11 -23.88 7.50
C PRO A 48 14.45 -22.86 8.58
N GLN A 49 15.72 -22.74 8.97
CA GLN A 49 16.19 -21.80 10.00
C GLN A 49 16.55 -20.41 9.44
N ARG A 50 16.55 -20.24 8.11
CA ARG A 50 16.82 -18.93 7.51
C ARG A 50 15.74 -17.94 7.94
N PRO A 51 16.10 -16.70 8.34
CA PRO A 51 15.12 -15.66 8.59
C PRO A 51 14.30 -15.35 7.32
N ALA A 52 12.99 -15.43 7.41
CA ALA A 52 12.06 -14.97 6.39
C ALA A 52 11.60 -13.53 6.70
N ILE A 53 11.44 -13.23 7.98
CA ILE A 53 10.97 -11.95 8.49
C ILE A 53 11.81 -11.50 9.66
N VAL A 54 12.20 -10.22 9.67
CA VAL A 54 12.73 -9.52 10.85
C VAL A 54 11.88 -8.27 11.05
N ALA A 55 11.17 -8.18 12.18
CA ALA A 55 10.25 -7.09 12.44
C ALA A 55 10.49 -6.48 13.82
N GLU A 56 10.24 -5.17 13.97
CA GLU A 56 10.19 -4.51 15.27
C GLU A 56 8.79 -4.00 15.57
N ARG A 57 8.31 -4.28 16.79
CA ARG A 57 7.09 -3.73 17.38
C ARG A 57 7.45 -2.69 18.40
N MET A 58 7.37 -1.43 18.02
CA MET A 58 7.87 -0.30 18.79
C MET A 58 7.16 -0.12 20.14
N LEU A 59 5.87 -0.48 20.22
CA LEU A 59 5.08 -0.38 21.46
C LEU A 59 5.32 -1.53 22.45
N ARG A 60 6.16 -2.52 22.12
CA ARG A 60 6.55 -3.60 23.03
C ARG A 60 7.73 -3.17 23.92
N PRO A 61 7.91 -3.80 25.11
CA PRO A 61 9.12 -3.64 25.90
C PRO A 61 10.39 -3.88 25.06
N GLU A 62 11.46 -3.17 25.34
CA GLU A 62 12.65 -3.15 24.48
C GLU A 62 13.21 -4.56 24.15
N GLY A 63 13.25 -5.46 25.12
CA GLY A 63 13.70 -6.84 24.91
C GLY A 63 12.75 -7.72 24.08
N GLU A 64 11.51 -7.28 23.85
CA GLU A 64 10.47 -8.02 23.12
C GLU A 64 10.09 -7.34 21.79
N ARG A 65 10.71 -6.22 21.47
CA ARG A 65 10.37 -5.44 20.26
C ARG A 65 10.71 -6.20 18.99
N ARG A 66 11.90 -6.79 18.94
CA ARG A 66 12.40 -7.47 17.75
C ARG A 66 11.94 -8.91 17.71
N MET A 67 11.40 -9.28 16.57
CA MET A 67 10.96 -10.63 16.27
C MET A 67 11.59 -11.12 14.98
N THR A 68 12.07 -12.34 15.00
CA THR A 68 12.52 -13.04 13.80
C THR A 68 11.64 -14.26 13.59
N VAL A 69 11.10 -14.40 12.39
CA VAL A 69 10.32 -15.57 11.95
C VAL A 69 11.14 -16.28 10.87
N THR A 70 11.46 -17.53 11.09
CA THR A 70 12.20 -18.32 10.11
C THR A 70 11.28 -18.84 9.00
N TYR A 71 11.85 -19.30 7.88
CA TYR A 71 11.07 -19.90 6.78
C TYR A 71 10.26 -21.12 7.23
N GLY A 72 10.84 -21.97 8.09
CA GLY A 72 10.11 -23.11 8.66
C GLY A 72 8.93 -22.69 9.52
N GLN A 73 9.10 -21.66 10.35
CA GLN A 73 8.03 -21.10 11.17
C GLN A 73 6.97 -20.42 10.31
N LEU A 74 7.38 -19.61 9.33
CA LEU A 74 6.43 -18.94 8.42
C LEU A 74 5.59 -19.96 7.66
N ALA A 75 6.19 -21.00 7.10
CA ALA A 75 5.48 -22.07 6.41
C ALA A 75 4.45 -22.77 7.32
N LEU A 76 4.82 -23.05 8.58
CA LEU A 76 3.91 -23.62 9.57
C LEU A 76 2.73 -22.68 9.88
N TYR A 77 3.01 -21.39 10.11
CA TYR A 77 1.96 -20.41 10.39
C TYR A 77 1.03 -20.20 9.21
N VAL A 78 1.54 -20.21 7.99
CA VAL A 78 0.71 -20.10 6.77
C VAL A 78 -0.28 -21.27 6.68
N GLU A 79 0.15 -22.51 6.89
CA GLU A 79 -0.76 -23.68 6.89
C GLU A 79 -1.76 -23.61 8.06
N ARG A 80 -1.31 -23.22 9.25
CA ARG A 80 -2.16 -23.07 10.43
C ARG A 80 -3.23 -22.00 10.24
N PHE A 81 -2.83 -20.80 9.76
CA PHE A 81 -3.75 -19.69 9.55
C PHE A 81 -4.75 -20.00 8.41
N ALA A 82 -4.30 -20.67 7.35
CA ALA A 82 -5.20 -21.11 6.28
C ALA A 82 -6.26 -22.09 6.80
N ALA A 83 -5.84 -23.04 7.64
CA ALA A 83 -6.76 -23.97 8.28
C ALA A 83 -7.71 -23.28 9.30
N ALA A 84 -7.21 -22.25 10.00
CA ALA A 84 -8.01 -21.41 10.88
C ALA A 84 -9.07 -20.62 10.10
N LEU A 85 -8.71 -20.01 8.96
CA LEU A 85 -9.67 -19.36 8.06
C LEU A 85 -10.75 -20.33 7.58
N ALA A 86 -10.35 -21.53 7.15
CA ALA A 86 -11.30 -22.56 6.73
C ALA A 86 -12.25 -22.99 7.87
N SER A 87 -11.77 -23.04 9.13
CA SER A 87 -12.61 -23.34 10.29
C SER A 87 -13.63 -22.23 10.60
N LEU A 88 -13.37 -21.00 10.18
CA LEU A 88 -14.32 -19.88 10.19
C LEU A 88 -15.27 -19.90 8.97
N GLY A 89 -15.21 -20.94 8.14
CA GLY A 89 -16.05 -21.09 6.95
C GLY A 89 -15.62 -20.24 5.74
N VAL A 90 -14.38 -19.77 5.72
CA VAL A 90 -13.81 -19.11 4.54
C VAL A 90 -13.59 -20.14 3.45
N ALA A 91 -14.18 -19.88 2.27
CA ALA A 91 -14.07 -20.70 1.08
C ALA A 91 -13.17 -20.04 0.03
N PRO A 92 -12.67 -20.79 -0.97
CA PRO A 92 -11.95 -20.20 -2.10
C PRO A 92 -12.76 -19.09 -2.77
N GLY A 93 -12.10 -17.94 -3.00
CA GLY A 93 -12.69 -16.72 -3.55
C GLY A 93 -13.33 -15.77 -2.53
N ASP A 94 -13.52 -16.20 -1.29
CA ASP A 94 -14.03 -15.29 -0.27
C ASP A 94 -13.01 -14.20 0.05
N PRO A 95 -13.41 -12.92 0.09
CA PRO A 95 -12.54 -11.85 0.53
C PRO A 95 -12.32 -11.88 2.05
N VAL A 96 -11.07 -11.77 2.46
CA VAL A 96 -10.64 -11.66 3.86
C VAL A 96 -9.93 -10.33 4.04
N ALA A 97 -10.56 -9.41 4.74
CA ALA A 97 -9.99 -8.10 5.04
C ALA A 97 -9.13 -8.16 6.30
N TYR A 98 -8.06 -7.39 6.29
CA TYR A 98 -7.24 -7.18 7.49
C TYR A 98 -6.64 -5.77 7.47
N GLN A 99 -6.77 -5.11 8.62
CA GLN A 99 -6.25 -3.77 8.85
C GLN A 99 -5.22 -3.86 9.98
N LEU A 100 -4.09 -4.46 9.67
CA LEU A 100 -3.03 -4.72 10.63
C LEU A 100 -1.79 -3.85 10.33
N PRO A 101 -1.05 -3.40 11.34
CA PRO A 101 0.26 -2.78 11.15
C PRO A 101 1.26 -3.73 10.47
N SER A 102 2.49 -3.25 10.25
CA SER A 102 3.57 -4.07 9.69
C SER A 102 4.07 -5.10 10.71
N TRP A 103 3.23 -6.09 10.99
CA TRP A 103 3.51 -7.21 11.88
C TRP A 103 3.77 -8.48 11.08
N TRP A 104 4.45 -9.46 11.68
CA TRP A 104 4.69 -10.75 11.02
C TRP A 104 3.37 -11.49 10.72
N GLU A 105 2.36 -11.30 11.57
CA GLU A 105 1.03 -11.85 11.38
C GLU A 105 0.37 -11.36 10.10
N THR A 106 0.63 -10.11 9.72
CA THR A 106 0.11 -9.50 8.48
C THR A 106 0.64 -10.25 7.25
N ALA A 107 1.95 -10.53 7.21
CA ALA A 107 2.55 -11.31 6.13
C ALA A 107 2.05 -12.76 6.12
N ALA A 108 2.02 -13.41 7.29
CA ALA A 108 1.54 -14.80 7.42
C ALA A 108 0.06 -14.93 7.02
N LEU A 109 -0.78 -13.96 7.41
CA LEU A 109 -2.21 -13.93 7.07
C LEU A 109 -2.44 -13.71 5.57
N THR A 110 -1.67 -12.81 4.93
CA THR A 110 -1.72 -12.63 3.47
C THR A 110 -1.44 -13.94 2.74
N LEU A 111 -0.35 -14.61 3.10
CA LEU A 111 0.03 -15.89 2.51
C LEU A 111 -0.98 -17.00 2.84
N ALA A 112 -1.57 -16.96 4.03
CA ALA A 112 -2.61 -17.91 4.44
C ALA A 112 -3.90 -17.72 3.66
N CYS A 113 -4.30 -16.48 3.33
CA CYS A 113 -5.41 -16.22 2.41
C CYS A 113 -5.15 -16.90 1.05
N TRP A 114 -3.97 -16.68 0.47
CA TRP A 114 -3.59 -17.34 -0.79
C TRP A 114 -3.59 -18.86 -0.67
N ARG A 115 -3.10 -19.41 0.46
CA ARG A 115 -3.10 -20.84 0.73
C ARG A 115 -4.50 -21.44 0.86
N ALA A 116 -5.44 -20.69 1.41
CA ALA A 116 -6.85 -21.08 1.51
C ALA A 116 -7.64 -20.86 0.20
N GLY A 117 -7.02 -20.22 -0.80
CA GLY A 117 -7.69 -19.78 -2.03
C GLY A 117 -8.59 -18.57 -1.83
N ALA A 118 -8.53 -17.93 -0.68
CA ALA A 118 -9.24 -16.71 -0.37
C ALA A 118 -8.54 -15.49 -1.01
N VAL A 119 -9.26 -14.41 -1.20
CA VAL A 119 -8.72 -13.16 -1.73
C VAL A 119 -8.35 -12.25 -0.56
N ALA A 120 -7.07 -11.91 -0.45
CA ALA A 120 -6.57 -11.02 0.58
C ALA A 120 -6.99 -9.56 0.29
N VAL A 121 -7.50 -8.86 1.31
CA VAL A 121 -7.91 -7.46 1.24
C VAL A 121 -7.18 -6.68 2.32
N PRO A 122 -5.90 -6.31 2.09
CA PRO A 122 -5.16 -5.47 3.03
C PRO A 122 -5.75 -4.07 3.05
N VAL A 123 -5.94 -3.55 4.26
CA VAL A 123 -6.43 -2.20 4.53
C VAL A 123 -5.36 -1.46 5.30
N LEU A 124 -5.03 -0.24 4.89
CA LEU A 124 -4.05 0.58 5.61
C LEU A 124 -4.50 0.81 7.06
N PRO A 125 -3.62 0.67 8.05
CA PRO A 125 -3.97 0.87 9.47
C PRO A 125 -4.52 2.26 9.78
N THR A 126 -4.23 3.21 8.91
CA THR A 126 -4.64 4.60 9.01
C THR A 126 -6.06 4.88 8.51
N VAL A 127 -6.67 3.95 7.80
CA VAL A 127 -8.07 4.06 7.35
C VAL A 127 -8.99 3.98 8.56
N ARG A 128 -9.84 5.00 8.75
CA ARG A 128 -10.77 5.09 9.87
C ARG A 128 -12.12 4.42 9.54
N ALA A 129 -13.05 4.47 10.48
CA ALA A 129 -14.32 3.74 10.42
C ALA A 129 -15.09 3.95 9.10
N HIS A 130 -15.18 5.20 8.61
CA HIS A 130 -15.88 5.51 7.36
C HIS A 130 -15.26 4.78 6.15
N GLY A 131 -13.96 4.93 5.96
CA GLY A 131 -13.23 4.24 4.88
C GLY A 131 -13.27 2.72 5.00
N LEU A 132 -13.08 2.21 6.22
CA LEU A 132 -13.17 0.77 6.50
C LEU A 132 -14.55 0.21 6.13
N ARG A 133 -15.63 0.93 6.49
CA ARG A 133 -16.99 0.56 6.11
C ARG A 133 -17.12 0.42 4.59
N HIS A 134 -16.68 1.42 3.83
CA HIS A 134 -16.74 1.39 2.37
C HIS A 134 -15.95 0.23 1.76
N ILE A 135 -14.77 -0.07 2.30
CA ILE A 135 -13.95 -1.19 1.83
C ILE A 135 -14.64 -2.53 2.14
N LEU A 136 -15.10 -2.73 3.36
CA LEU A 136 -15.78 -3.97 3.77
C LEU A 136 -17.08 -4.18 2.99
N ASP A 137 -17.85 -3.12 2.77
CA ASP A 137 -19.08 -3.13 1.99
C ASP A 137 -18.81 -3.47 0.52
N GLY A 138 -17.87 -2.75 -0.09
CA GLY A 138 -17.53 -2.91 -1.50
C GLY A 138 -16.93 -4.27 -1.83
N THR A 139 -16.08 -4.81 -0.95
CA THR A 139 -15.43 -6.11 -1.14
C THR A 139 -16.26 -7.29 -0.62
N ARG A 140 -17.31 -7.02 0.17
CA ARG A 140 -18.12 -8.04 0.87
C ARG A 140 -17.28 -9.00 1.70
N ALA A 141 -16.30 -8.47 2.41
CA ALA A 141 -15.37 -9.26 3.20
C ALA A 141 -16.11 -10.09 4.27
N ARG A 142 -15.82 -11.40 4.33
CA ARG A 142 -16.45 -12.32 5.26
C ARG A 142 -15.80 -12.32 6.63
N VAL A 143 -14.50 -12.03 6.65
CA VAL A 143 -13.68 -11.90 7.85
C VAL A 143 -12.98 -10.56 7.81
N CYS A 144 -12.92 -9.87 8.93
CA CYS A 144 -12.09 -8.70 9.10
C CYS A 144 -11.21 -8.86 10.33
N VAL A 145 -9.89 -8.73 10.15
CA VAL A 145 -8.89 -8.84 11.21
C VAL A 145 -8.33 -7.46 11.51
N VAL A 146 -8.37 -7.03 12.77
CA VAL A 146 -7.87 -5.72 13.22
C VAL A 146 -7.05 -5.87 14.51
N PRO A 147 -6.20 -4.92 14.89
CA PRO A 147 -5.68 -4.85 16.25
C PRO A 147 -6.81 -4.42 17.21
N ASP A 148 -6.64 -4.63 18.49
CA ASP A 148 -7.51 -4.02 19.52
C ASP A 148 -7.44 -2.49 19.42
N ALA A 149 -6.24 -1.95 19.55
CA ALA A 149 -5.94 -0.54 19.32
C ALA A 149 -4.55 -0.38 18.69
N TRP A 150 -4.36 0.66 17.89
CA TRP A 150 -3.06 1.00 17.33
C TRP A 150 -2.95 2.51 17.09
N GLU A 151 -1.84 3.12 17.52
CA GLU A 151 -1.62 4.58 17.47
C GLU A 151 -2.82 5.38 18.00
N GLY A 152 -3.33 4.98 19.16
CA GLY A 152 -4.44 5.66 19.86
C GLY A 152 -5.83 5.45 19.27
N PHE A 153 -5.97 4.72 18.14
CA PHE A 153 -7.27 4.43 17.57
C PHE A 153 -7.79 3.05 17.99
N PRO A 154 -9.05 2.94 18.52
CA PRO A 154 -9.65 1.70 18.99
C PRO A 154 -10.26 0.91 17.80
N HIS A 155 -9.42 0.20 17.06
CA HIS A 155 -9.83 -0.51 15.84
C HIS A 155 -10.90 -1.58 16.09
N ALA A 156 -10.79 -2.32 17.21
CA ALA A 156 -11.74 -3.38 17.53
C ALA A 156 -13.14 -2.83 17.82
N GLU A 157 -13.23 -1.73 18.57
CA GLU A 157 -14.49 -1.04 18.86
C GLU A 157 -15.11 -0.48 17.57
N ALA A 158 -14.31 0.23 16.78
CA ALA A 158 -14.77 0.77 15.50
C ALA A 158 -15.31 -0.31 14.56
N LEU A 159 -14.67 -1.48 14.49
CA LEU A 159 -15.17 -2.62 13.71
C LEU A 159 -16.43 -3.22 14.32
N ALA A 160 -16.56 -3.25 15.64
CA ALA A 160 -17.75 -3.73 16.32
C ALA A 160 -18.98 -2.85 16.00
N ASP A 161 -18.80 -1.54 15.98
CA ASP A 161 -19.84 -0.56 15.65
C ASP A 161 -20.29 -0.64 14.19
N LEU A 162 -19.37 -0.97 13.28
CA LEU A 162 -19.68 -1.12 11.85
C LEU A 162 -20.41 -2.44 11.52
N ALA A 163 -20.13 -3.50 12.26
CA ALA A 163 -20.57 -4.86 11.94
C ALA A 163 -22.08 -5.03 11.75
N PRO A 164 -22.98 -4.40 12.56
CA PRO A 164 -24.42 -4.52 12.35
C PRO A 164 -24.90 -4.05 10.97
N GLY A 165 -24.18 -3.12 10.34
CA GLY A 165 -24.49 -2.62 8.99
C GLY A 165 -23.86 -3.43 7.86
N LEU A 166 -23.14 -4.52 8.14
CA LEU A 166 -22.37 -5.32 7.18
C LEU A 166 -22.81 -6.80 7.22
N PRO A 167 -23.93 -7.18 6.60
CA PRO A 167 -24.53 -8.51 6.75
C PRO A 167 -23.67 -9.66 6.20
N TRP A 168 -22.70 -9.40 5.35
CA TRP A 168 -21.73 -10.39 4.84
C TRP A 168 -20.53 -10.61 5.78
N LEU A 169 -20.20 -9.65 6.67
CA LEU A 169 -19.13 -9.78 7.65
C LEU A 169 -19.55 -10.78 8.73
N ARG A 170 -19.04 -12.01 8.66
CA ARG A 170 -19.41 -13.09 9.57
C ARG A 170 -18.55 -13.15 10.82
N HIS A 171 -17.27 -12.83 10.67
CA HIS A 171 -16.31 -12.90 11.76
C HIS A 171 -15.48 -11.64 11.87
N ARG A 172 -15.46 -11.07 13.07
CA ARG A 172 -14.52 -10.06 13.52
C ARG A 172 -13.43 -10.79 14.29
N VAL A 173 -12.17 -10.52 13.95
CA VAL A 173 -11.01 -11.14 14.58
C VAL A 173 -10.12 -10.01 15.11
N VAL A 174 -9.67 -10.13 16.35
CA VAL A 174 -8.88 -9.09 17.02
C VAL A 174 -7.52 -9.63 17.45
N VAL A 175 -6.46 -8.90 17.10
CA VAL A 175 -5.10 -9.11 17.60
C VAL A 175 -4.91 -8.22 18.81
N GLY A 176 -4.93 -8.79 20.02
CA GLY A 176 -4.90 -8.07 21.28
C GLY A 176 -6.10 -8.44 22.15
N ASP A 177 -6.73 -7.48 22.81
CA ASP A 177 -7.91 -7.72 23.64
C ASP A 177 -9.18 -7.87 22.78
N ALA A 178 -9.53 -9.12 22.49
CA ALA A 178 -10.75 -9.48 21.75
C ALA A 178 -11.99 -9.51 22.64
N ALA A 179 -11.85 -9.68 23.95
CA ALA A 179 -12.95 -9.94 24.87
C ALA A 179 -13.91 -8.75 24.96
N ALA A 180 -13.40 -7.54 24.95
CA ALA A 180 -14.17 -6.31 25.05
C ALA A 180 -15.25 -6.18 23.96
N THR A 181 -15.01 -6.74 22.76
CA THR A 181 -15.90 -6.61 21.60
C THR A 181 -16.60 -7.91 21.20
N GLY A 182 -16.36 -9.01 21.93
CA GLY A 182 -16.90 -10.34 21.60
C GLY A 182 -16.42 -10.86 20.24
N ALA A 183 -15.23 -10.44 19.80
CA ALA A 183 -14.59 -10.90 18.59
C ALA A 183 -13.82 -12.21 18.80
N VAL A 184 -13.42 -12.87 17.73
CA VAL A 184 -12.51 -14.01 17.78
C VAL A 184 -11.11 -13.53 18.18
N ASP A 185 -10.54 -14.12 19.22
CA ASP A 185 -9.15 -13.84 19.62
C ASP A 185 -8.17 -14.44 18.63
N PHE A 186 -7.39 -13.56 17.97
CA PHE A 186 -6.42 -13.96 16.93
C PHE A 186 -5.36 -14.90 17.49
N THR A 187 -4.80 -14.56 18.64
CA THR A 187 -3.71 -15.34 19.23
C THR A 187 -4.13 -16.76 19.56
N THR A 188 -5.30 -16.92 20.17
CA THR A 188 -5.83 -18.25 20.48
C THR A 188 -6.21 -19.00 19.22
N HIS A 189 -6.97 -18.36 18.32
CA HIS A 189 -7.54 -19.07 17.18
C HIS A 189 -6.51 -19.33 16.07
N PHE A 190 -5.66 -18.36 15.72
CA PHE A 190 -4.72 -18.49 14.60
C PHE A 190 -3.33 -18.96 15.03
N VAL A 191 -2.82 -18.49 16.18
CA VAL A 191 -1.42 -18.79 16.56
C VAL A 191 -1.32 -20.06 17.40
N ARG A 192 -2.16 -20.19 18.46
CA ARG A 192 -2.04 -21.28 19.43
C ARG A 192 -2.75 -22.56 19.02
N THR A 193 -3.93 -22.45 18.39
CA THR A 193 -4.72 -23.64 18.00
C THR A 193 -4.14 -24.27 16.74
N PRO A 194 -3.70 -25.53 16.77
CA PRO A 194 -3.07 -26.20 15.64
C PRO A 194 -4.10 -26.72 14.63
N HIS A 195 -4.82 -25.80 13.99
CA HIS A 195 -5.88 -26.14 13.02
C HIS A 195 -5.36 -27.01 11.85
N GLU A 196 -4.10 -26.85 11.46
CA GLU A 196 -3.46 -27.65 10.41
C GLU A 196 -3.41 -29.16 10.73
N ARG A 197 -3.51 -29.52 12.02
CA ARG A 197 -3.52 -30.91 12.50
C ARG A 197 -4.91 -31.52 12.56
N THR A 198 -5.96 -30.75 12.40
CA THR A 198 -7.34 -31.24 12.39
C THR A 198 -7.64 -32.00 11.08
N ALA A 199 -8.70 -32.84 11.10
CA ALA A 199 -9.14 -33.52 9.88
C ALA A 199 -9.54 -32.53 8.77
N ALA A 200 -10.15 -31.42 9.14
CA ALA A 200 -10.50 -30.34 8.20
C ALA A 200 -9.27 -29.64 7.66
N GLY A 201 -8.28 -29.30 8.52
CA GLY A 201 -7.03 -28.67 8.09
C GLY A 201 -6.21 -29.54 7.15
N ARG A 202 -6.12 -30.84 7.43
CA ARG A 202 -5.45 -31.81 6.53
C ARG A 202 -6.14 -32.00 5.18
N ARG A 203 -7.41 -31.64 5.07
CA ARG A 203 -8.20 -31.69 3.82
C ARG A 203 -8.16 -30.39 3.02
N LEU A 204 -7.48 -29.35 3.53
CA LEU A 204 -7.18 -28.19 2.67
C LEU A 204 -6.45 -28.70 1.44
N ALA A 205 -7.22 -28.86 0.35
CA ALA A 205 -6.67 -29.36 -0.89
C ALA A 205 -5.44 -28.53 -1.28
N PRO A 206 -4.41 -29.17 -1.83
CA PRO A 206 -3.42 -28.39 -2.58
C PRO A 206 -4.20 -27.59 -3.61
N LEU A 207 -4.18 -26.26 -3.51
CA LEU A 207 -4.71 -25.45 -4.57
C LEU A 207 -3.84 -25.77 -5.79
N PRO A 208 -4.40 -26.32 -6.87
CA PRO A 208 -3.63 -26.40 -8.10
C PRO A 208 -3.16 -24.98 -8.40
N GLY A 209 -1.87 -24.82 -8.69
CA GLY A 209 -1.23 -23.52 -8.90
C GLY A 209 -1.95 -22.72 -9.97
N ARG A 210 -2.90 -21.91 -9.57
CA ARG A 210 -3.61 -20.97 -10.44
C ARG A 210 -3.08 -19.59 -10.16
N ALA A 211 -1.81 -19.41 -10.52
CA ALA A 211 -1.09 -18.15 -10.36
C ALA A 211 -1.78 -16.99 -11.12
N ASP A 212 -2.62 -17.31 -12.11
CA ASP A 212 -3.41 -16.37 -12.92
C ASP A 212 -4.73 -15.90 -12.27
N ARG A 213 -5.09 -16.43 -11.09
CA ARG A 213 -6.37 -16.11 -10.45
C ARG A 213 -6.25 -14.97 -9.42
N PRO A 214 -7.35 -14.22 -9.17
CA PRO A 214 -7.38 -13.20 -8.14
C PRO A 214 -6.92 -13.72 -6.78
N ALA A 215 -5.97 -13.00 -6.19
CA ALA A 215 -5.41 -13.32 -4.88
C ALA A 215 -5.37 -12.11 -3.95
N LEU A 216 -5.46 -10.90 -4.51
CA LEU A 216 -5.28 -9.66 -3.77
C LEU A 216 -6.23 -8.57 -4.31
N LEU A 217 -6.91 -7.88 -3.40
CA LEU A 217 -7.69 -6.67 -3.67
C LEU A 217 -7.06 -5.50 -2.92
N ILE A 218 -6.49 -4.56 -3.65
CA ILE A 218 -5.99 -3.30 -3.06
C ILE A 218 -7.05 -2.23 -3.25
N SER A 219 -7.65 -1.77 -2.15
CA SER A 219 -8.62 -0.70 -2.21
C SER A 219 -7.94 0.67 -2.22
N VAL A 220 -8.28 1.47 -3.20
CA VAL A 220 -7.83 2.86 -3.36
C VAL A 220 -9.02 3.79 -3.31
N MET A 221 -8.87 4.91 -2.61
CA MET A 221 -9.88 5.95 -2.63
C MET A 221 -9.74 6.74 -3.93
N GLY A 222 -10.79 6.74 -4.73
CA GLY A 222 -10.90 7.50 -5.97
C GLY A 222 -11.44 8.91 -5.75
N LEU A 223 -11.80 9.55 -6.84
CA LEU A 223 -12.55 10.81 -6.82
C LEU A 223 -13.92 10.60 -6.16
N ARG A 224 -14.40 11.61 -5.42
CA ARG A 224 -15.77 11.68 -4.89
C ARG A 224 -16.10 10.57 -3.88
N ASP A 225 -15.18 10.24 -2.97
CA ASP A 225 -15.32 9.17 -1.98
C ASP A 225 -15.67 7.79 -2.59
N ALA A 226 -15.43 7.62 -3.89
CA ALA A 226 -15.63 6.36 -4.57
C ALA A 226 -14.40 5.48 -4.37
N TYR A 227 -14.53 4.46 -3.56
CA TYR A 227 -13.50 3.43 -3.45
C TYR A 227 -13.50 2.52 -4.68
N THR A 228 -12.31 2.20 -5.13
CA THR A 228 -12.09 1.23 -6.21
C THR A 228 -11.09 0.20 -5.71
N SER A 229 -11.39 -1.06 -5.87
CA SER A 229 -10.42 -2.14 -5.62
C SER A 229 -9.72 -2.52 -6.90
N VAL A 230 -8.41 -2.69 -6.81
CA VAL A 230 -7.56 -3.18 -7.89
C VAL A 230 -7.30 -4.66 -7.64
N VAL A 231 -7.51 -5.50 -8.66
CA VAL A 231 -7.45 -6.95 -8.54
C VAL A 231 -6.13 -7.47 -9.09
N HIS A 232 -5.33 -8.09 -8.23
CA HIS A 232 -4.06 -8.73 -8.61
C HIS A 232 -4.11 -10.25 -8.46
N SER A 233 -3.35 -10.93 -9.32
CA SER A 233 -3.03 -12.35 -9.20
C SER A 233 -1.58 -12.54 -8.72
N PRO A 234 -1.19 -13.74 -8.27
CA PRO A 234 0.22 -14.05 -8.03
C PRO A 234 1.11 -13.79 -9.25
N ASP A 235 0.60 -14.01 -10.47
CA ASP A 235 1.33 -13.76 -11.72
C ASP A 235 1.60 -12.27 -11.95
N THR A 236 0.62 -11.37 -11.72
CA THR A 236 0.85 -9.92 -11.87
C THR A 236 1.83 -9.39 -10.82
N LEU A 237 1.79 -9.95 -9.61
CA LEU A 237 2.75 -9.63 -8.54
C LEU A 237 4.15 -10.16 -8.87
N TYR A 238 4.24 -11.38 -9.40
CA TYR A 238 5.52 -11.96 -9.82
C TYR A 238 6.14 -11.21 -11.00
N ALA A 239 5.34 -10.78 -11.96
CA ALA A 239 5.80 -9.95 -13.08
C ALA A 239 6.44 -8.66 -12.57
N ASN A 240 5.87 -8.03 -11.54
CA ASN A 240 6.47 -6.86 -10.93
C ASN A 240 7.82 -7.16 -10.26
N VAL A 241 7.92 -8.28 -9.53
CA VAL A 241 9.18 -8.75 -8.94
C VAL A 241 10.22 -9.05 -10.02
N SER A 242 9.84 -9.73 -11.10
CA SER A 242 10.76 -10.13 -12.17
C SER A 242 11.24 -8.95 -13.03
N ALA A 243 10.43 -7.89 -13.13
CA ALA A 243 10.73 -6.70 -13.94
C ALA A 243 11.69 -5.71 -13.27
N GLN A 244 11.87 -5.79 -11.95
CA GLN A 244 12.70 -4.86 -11.18
C GLN A 244 14.22 -5.08 -11.37
N HIS A 245 14.64 -5.34 -12.61
CA HIS A 245 16.03 -5.39 -13.00
C HIS A 245 16.38 -4.06 -13.66
N HIS A 246 17.09 -3.20 -12.92
CA HIS A 246 17.65 -1.98 -13.51
C HIS A 246 19.11 -2.26 -13.94
N PRO A 247 19.54 -1.82 -15.14
CA PRO A 247 20.92 -2.04 -15.60
C PRO A 247 21.98 -1.47 -14.65
N GLU A 248 21.66 -0.39 -13.94
CA GLU A 248 22.52 0.29 -12.97
C GLU A 248 22.33 -0.24 -11.53
N GLY A 249 21.34 -1.11 -11.33
CA GLY A 249 21.05 -1.72 -10.01
C GLY A 249 21.97 -2.92 -9.71
N PRO A 250 22.03 -3.34 -8.46
CA PRO A 250 22.91 -4.43 -8.04
C PRO A 250 22.48 -5.82 -8.53
N GLY A 251 21.41 -5.93 -9.31
CA GLY A 251 20.86 -7.21 -9.76
C GLY A 251 20.18 -8.00 -8.63
N ARG A 252 19.53 -9.11 -8.98
CA ARG A 252 18.95 -10.05 -8.00
C ARG A 252 20.03 -10.95 -7.43
N ARG A 253 20.03 -11.12 -6.11
CA ARG A 253 20.91 -12.09 -5.43
C ARG A 253 20.09 -13.03 -4.53
N PRO A 254 20.41 -14.31 -4.47
CA PRO A 254 19.78 -15.19 -3.50
C PRO A 254 20.04 -14.71 -2.08
N GLY A 255 18.99 -14.73 -1.24
CA GLY A 255 19.11 -14.40 0.17
C GLY A 255 19.25 -12.91 0.50
N GLU A 256 18.88 -12.01 -0.41
CA GLU A 256 18.86 -10.56 -0.16
C GLU A 256 17.89 -10.17 0.96
N VAL A 257 18.25 -9.09 1.67
CA VAL A 257 17.47 -8.53 2.78
C VAL A 257 16.87 -7.18 2.35
N PHE A 258 15.56 -7.09 2.43
CA PHE A 258 14.76 -5.96 1.95
C PHE A 258 14.06 -5.26 3.09
N LEU A 259 14.23 -3.93 3.21
CA LEU A 259 13.49 -3.13 4.16
C LEU A 259 12.55 -2.16 3.44
N SER A 260 11.33 -2.02 3.94
CA SER A 260 10.42 -0.94 3.54
C SER A 260 9.89 -0.20 4.76
N THR A 261 9.80 1.13 4.65
CA THR A 261 9.15 1.98 5.66
C THR A 261 7.65 2.11 5.44
N LEU A 262 7.16 1.65 4.27
CA LEU A 262 5.73 1.69 3.97
C LEU A 262 4.99 0.59 4.75
N PRO A 263 3.72 0.82 5.10
CA PRO A 263 2.89 -0.24 5.68
C PRO A 263 2.85 -1.48 4.81
N LEU A 264 2.95 -2.63 5.46
CA LEU A 264 2.91 -3.94 4.78
C LEU A 264 1.58 -4.19 4.03
N THR A 265 0.53 -3.49 4.43
CA THR A 265 -0.78 -3.51 3.76
C THR A 265 -0.84 -2.66 2.48
N SER A 266 0.23 -1.95 2.12
CA SER A 266 0.38 -1.32 0.81
C SER A 266 0.91 -2.30 -0.23
N LEU A 267 0.47 -2.18 -1.49
CA LEU A 267 0.96 -3.05 -2.57
C LEU A 267 2.47 -3.01 -2.72
N ALA A 268 3.05 -1.82 -2.68
CA ALA A 268 4.48 -1.62 -2.85
C ALA A 268 5.30 -2.34 -1.77
N SER A 269 4.93 -2.18 -0.49
CA SER A 269 5.61 -2.88 0.61
C SER A 269 5.40 -4.39 0.55
N LEU A 270 4.18 -4.85 0.24
CA LEU A 270 3.88 -6.27 0.09
C LEU A 270 4.77 -6.92 -1.00
N ILE A 271 4.88 -6.28 -2.16
CA ILE A 271 5.75 -6.79 -3.23
C ILE A 271 7.20 -6.78 -2.78
N TYR A 272 7.66 -5.66 -2.20
CA TYR A 272 9.08 -5.44 -1.91
C TYR A 272 9.59 -6.24 -0.71
N THR A 273 8.76 -6.45 0.32
CA THR A 273 9.21 -7.11 1.56
C THR A 273 8.59 -8.48 1.83
N VAL A 274 7.64 -8.93 1.01
CA VAL A 274 7.10 -10.30 1.09
C VAL A 274 7.32 -11.05 -0.21
N CYS A 275 6.78 -10.57 -1.33
CA CYS A 275 6.84 -11.30 -2.59
C CYS A 275 8.28 -11.47 -3.11
N TRP A 276 9.04 -10.38 -3.12
CA TRP A 276 10.43 -10.42 -3.59
C TRP A 276 11.34 -11.27 -2.71
N PRO A 277 11.38 -11.08 -1.37
CA PRO A 277 12.15 -11.99 -0.50
C PRO A 277 11.81 -13.45 -0.71
N LEU A 278 10.54 -13.83 -0.80
CA LEU A 278 10.14 -15.21 -1.06
C LEU A 278 10.73 -15.74 -2.38
N ALA A 279 10.66 -14.94 -3.45
CA ALA A 279 11.16 -15.35 -4.77
C ALA A 279 12.68 -15.59 -4.81
N VAL A 280 13.46 -14.98 -3.91
CA VAL A 280 14.93 -15.10 -3.86
C VAL A 280 15.44 -15.84 -2.61
N GLY A 281 14.55 -16.38 -1.78
CA GLY A 281 14.89 -16.97 -0.48
C GLY A 281 15.53 -15.96 0.47
N GLY A 282 15.10 -14.69 0.41
CA GLY A 282 15.61 -13.55 1.16
C GLY A 282 14.83 -13.28 2.45
N THR A 283 15.01 -12.08 3.01
CA THR A 283 14.38 -11.65 4.27
C THR A 283 13.65 -10.34 4.09
N GLY A 284 12.39 -10.26 4.50
CA GLY A 284 11.65 -9.00 4.62
C GLY A 284 11.87 -8.37 6.00
N VAL A 285 12.09 -7.04 6.02
CA VAL A 285 12.39 -6.29 7.24
C VAL A 285 11.47 -5.06 7.33
N TRP A 286 10.89 -4.83 8.49
CA TRP A 286 10.03 -3.66 8.76
C TRP A 286 9.89 -3.33 10.24
N GLN A 287 9.43 -2.13 10.52
CA GLN A 287 8.94 -1.69 11.84
C GLN A 287 7.48 -1.25 11.72
N ASP A 288 6.73 -1.34 12.80
CA ASP A 288 5.29 -1.00 12.80
C ASP A 288 5.01 0.48 13.03
N VAL A 289 5.82 1.16 13.82
CA VAL A 289 5.78 2.60 14.09
C VAL A 289 7.10 3.22 13.69
N TRP A 290 7.05 4.34 12.99
CA TRP A 290 8.23 4.98 12.45
C TRP A 290 9.15 5.57 13.52
N ASP A 291 10.41 5.19 13.48
CA ASP A 291 11.51 5.79 14.24
C ASP A 291 12.79 5.67 13.40
N PRO A 292 13.37 6.78 12.91
CA PRO A 292 14.52 6.74 12.00
C PRO A 292 15.77 6.16 12.66
N GLY A 293 15.98 6.39 13.98
CA GLY A 293 17.11 5.83 14.71
C GLY A 293 17.03 4.31 14.80
N ARG A 294 15.86 3.79 15.18
CA ARG A 294 15.59 2.36 15.25
C ARG A 294 15.59 1.72 13.88
N CYS A 295 15.11 2.42 12.85
CA CYS A 295 15.18 1.92 11.47
C CYS A 295 16.63 1.67 11.05
N LEU A 296 17.54 2.62 11.30
CA LEU A 296 18.97 2.44 11.02
C LEU A 296 19.59 1.32 11.85
N ASP A 297 19.22 1.19 13.14
CA ASP A 297 19.68 0.09 13.99
C ASP A 297 19.18 -1.28 13.47
N LEU A 298 17.94 -1.33 12.97
CA LEU A 298 17.34 -2.51 12.36
C LEU A 298 18.00 -2.87 11.03
N MET A 299 18.31 -1.86 10.19
CA MET A 299 19.07 -2.04 8.94
C MET A 299 20.43 -2.66 9.19
N ALA A 300 21.17 -2.15 10.17
CA ALA A 300 22.47 -2.68 10.55
C ALA A 300 22.38 -4.11 11.10
N TYR A 301 21.42 -4.36 12.00
CA TYR A 301 21.19 -5.68 12.60
C TYR A 301 20.82 -6.75 11.58
N ALA A 302 19.85 -6.45 10.72
CA ALA A 302 19.39 -7.42 9.73
C ALA A 302 20.33 -7.55 8.52
N GLY A 303 21.30 -6.66 8.38
CA GLY A 303 22.16 -6.59 7.21
C GLY A 303 21.38 -6.30 5.94
N VAL A 304 20.64 -5.20 5.95
CA VAL A 304 19.77 -4.81 4.81
C VAL A 304 20.60 -4.54 3.57
N ASP A 305 20.24 -5.20 2.47
CA ASP A 305 20.86 -5.01 1.15
C ASP A 305 20.16 -3.88 0.38
N GLN A 306 18.85 -3.74 0.53
CA GLN A 306 18.06 -2.76 -0.20
C GLN A 306 17.00 -2.12 0.71
N VAL A 307 16.82 -0.81 0.61
CA VAL A 307 15.80 -0.06 1.35
C VAL A 307 14.87 0.69 0.42
N TYR A 308 13.56 0.56 0.67
CA TYR A 308 12.51 1.28 -0.03
C TYR A 308 11.76 2.21 0.92
N ALA A 309 11.77 3.51 0.64
CA ALA A 309 11.05 4.50 1.42
C ALA A 309 10.60 5.67 0.54
N GLU A 310 9.68 6.48 1.09
CA GLU A 310 9.35 7.78 0.50
C GLU A 310 10.43 8.82 0.83
N PRO A 311 10.53 9.90 0.03
CA PRO A 311 11.53 10.94 0.23
C PRO A 311 11.57 11.53 1.64
N ALA A 312 10.41 11.73 2.28
CA ALA A 312 10.32 12.28 3.63
C ALA A 312 11.04 11.41 4.67
N TYR A 313 10.83 10.09 4.62
CA TYR A 313 11.51 9.14 5.52
C TYR A 313 13.03 9.13 5.29
N PHE A 314 13.46 9.27 4.04
CA PHE A 314 14.89 9.36 3.73
C PHE A 314 15.54 10.63 4.26
N ALA A 315 14.86 11.77 4.26
CA ALA A 315 15.36 13.00 4.87
C ALA A 315 15.63 12.84 6.37
N GLU A 316 14.72 12.16 7.08
CA GLU A 316 14.90 11.85 8.51
C GLU A 316 16.02 10.82 8.74
N LEU A 317 16.12 9.79 7.92
CA LEU A 317 17.22 8.82 7.97
C LEU A 317 18.58 9.49 7.76
N LEU A 318 18.69 10.40 6.77
CA LEU A 318 19.90 11.18 6.53
C LEU A 318 20.32 12.01 7.76
N THR A 319 19.38 12.76 8.31
CA THR A 319 19.63 13.58 9.50
C THR A 319 20.13 12.70 10.66
N THR A 320 19.44 11.59 10.89
CA THR A 320 19.78 10.66 11.98
C THR A 320 21.11 9.94 11.75
N GLN A 321 21.39 9.52 10.52
CA GLN A 321 22.66 8.86 10.16
C GLN A 321 23.86 9.79 10.30
N ARG A 322 23.71 11.08 9.95
CA ARG A 322 24.75 12.09 10.17
C ARG A 322 25.04 12.36 11.65
N GLN A 323 24.00 12.40 12.48
CA GLN A 323 24.13 12.64 13.93
C GLN A 323 24.76 11.43 14.65
N ARG A 324 24.34 10.22 14.29
CA ARG A 324 24.81 8.98 14.88
C ARG A 324 24.98 7.92 13.78
N PRO A 325 26.16 7.85 13.17
CA PRO A 325 26.43 6.92 12.08
C PRO A 325 26.29 5.44 12.49
N ARG A 326 25.67 4.63 11.63
CA ARG A 326 25.66 3.16 11.72
C ARG A 326 26.43 2.59 10.53
N SER A 327 27.11 1.48 10.74
CA SER A 327 27.69 0.72 9.63
C SER A 327 26.58 -0.03 8.91
N LEU A 328 26.41 0.26 7.62
CA LEU A 328 25.44 -0.36 6.73
C LEU A 328 26.17 -1.06 5.56
N GLU A 329 27.17 -1.86 5.88
CA GLU A 329 28.12 -2.47 4.92
C GLU A 329 27.46 -3.31 3.84
N ARG A 330 26.28 -3.86 4.13
CA ARG A 330 25.52 -4.66 3.17
C ARG A 330 24.59 -3.85 2.29
N LEU A 331 24.30 -2.60 2.65
CA LEU A 331 23.42 -1.75 1.84
C LEU A 331 24.02 -1.56 0.44
N ARG A 332 23.20 -1.76 -0.58
CA ARG A 332 23.63 -1.71 -1.98
C ARG A 332 22.71 -0.86 -2.86
N LEU A 333 21.50 -0.61 -2.41
CA LEU A 333 20.52 0.16 -3.14
C LEU A 333 19.61 0.92 -2.19
N VAL A 334 19.45 2.19 -2.46
CA VAL A 334 18.36 3.03 -1.96
C VAL A 334 17.34 3.18 -3.07
N LEU A 335 16.11 2.76 -2.81
CA LEU A 335 14.99 2.93 -3.71
C LEU A 335 14.03 3.94 -3.09
N SER A 336 14.03 5.15 -3.62
CA SER A 336 13.15 6.22 -3.15
C SER A 336 11.95 6.31 -4.07
N GLY A 337 10.78 6.11 -3.53
CA GLY A 337 9.58 6.01 -4.33
C GLY A 337 8.36 6.59 -3.68
N GLY A 338 7.43 6.93 -4.53
CA GLY A 338 6.17 7.54 -4.20
C GLY A 338 5.49 8.00 -5.47
N ARG A 339 4.62 8.98 -5.34
CA ARG A 339 3.93 9.57 -6.50
C ARG A 339 4.77 10.57 -7.28
N THR A 340 5.81 11.11 -6.67
CA THR A 340 6.74 12.05 -7.28
C THR A 340 8.14 11.48 -7.31
N SER A 341 8.92 11.94 -8.27
CA SER A 341 10.35 11.64 -8.33
C SER A 341 11.04 12.22 -7.09
N THR A 342 12.02 11.50 -6.59
CA THR A 342 12.87 12.01 -5.52
C THR A 342 13.57 13.29 -5.99
N PRO A 343 13.51 14.38 -5.22
CA PRO A 343 14.26 15.61 -5.55
C PRO A 343 15.75 15.32 -5.69
N GLU A 344 16.38 15.87 -6.74
CA GLU A 344 17.81 15.60 -6.98
C GLU A 344 18.73 16.01 -5.83
N PRO A 345 18.51 17.12 -5.10
CA PRO A 345 19.31 17.42 -3.91
C PRO A 345 19.29 16.28 -2.89
N LEU A 346 18.10 15.76 -2.56
CA LEU A 346 17.94 14.63 -1.63
C LEU A 346 18.60 13.35 -2.18
N ALA A 347 18.44 13.06 -3.46
CA ALA A 347 19.08 11.91 -4.09
C ALA A 347 20.62 12.01 -4.06
N ALA A 348 21.18 13.20 -4.24
CA ALA A 348 22.61 13.45 -4.14
C ALA A 348 23.12 13.21 -2.71
N GLU A 349 22.44 13.75 -1.71
CA GLU A 349 22.78 13.56 -0.31
C GLU A 349 22.69 12.09 0.12
N LEU A 350 21.68 11.36 -0.35
CA LEU A 350 21.54 9.93 -0.09
C LEU A 350 22.71 9.14 -0.69
N ARG A 351 23.14 9.47 -1.93
CA ARG A 351 24.32 8.84 -2.53
C ARG A 351 25.59 9.13 -1.76
N GLU A 352 25.76 10.37 -1.29
CA GLU A 352 26.92 10.78 -0.51
C GLU A 352 26.99 10.05 0.83
N VAL A 353 25.89 10.04 1.60
CA VAL A 353 25.86 9.51 2.97
C VAL A 353 25.85 8.00 3.01
N PHE A 354 25.11 7.36 2.12
CA PHE A 354 25.01 5.88 2.12
C PHE A 354 26.02 5.20 1.19
N GLY A 355 26.66 5.94 0.27
CA GLY A 355 27.70 5.41 -0.62
C GLY A 355 27.17 4.40 -1.66
N VAL A 356 25.85 4.40 -1.95
CA VAL A 356 25.20 3.43 -2.83
C VAL A 356 24.34 4.10 -3.89
N PRO A 357 24.01 3.40 -4.98
CA PRO A 357 23.06 3.91 -5.98
C PRO A 357 21.71 4.28 -5.35
N VAL A 358 21.15 5.40 -5.81
CA VAL A 358 19.80 5.86 -5.43
C VAL A 358 18.96 5.88 -6.68
N LEU A 359 17.90 5.07 -6.68
CA LEU A 359 16.91 5.02 -7.75
C LEU A 359 15.61 5.67 -7.30
N SER A 360 15.00 6.44 -8.18
CA SER A 360 13.65 6.96 -7.98
C SER A 360 12.65 6.03 -8.64
N ALA A 361 11.61 5.64 -7.90
CA ALA A 361 10.57 4.74 -8.38
C ALA A 361 9.25 5.48 -8.58
N TRP A 362 8.60 5.24 -9.70
CA TRP A 362 7.19 5.57 -9.93
C TRP A 362 6.36 4.29 -9.99
N GLY A 363 5.17 4.34 -9.41
CA GLY A 363 4.25 3.21 -9.42
C GLY A 363 2.84 3.61 -9.02
N ALA A 364 1.93 2.65 -9.18
CA ALA A 364 0.52 2.81 -8.83
C ALA A 364 -0.05 1.46 -8.33
N PRO A 365 -1.14 1.48 -7.55
CA PRO A 365 -1.78 0.24 -7.10
C PRO A 365 -2.18 -0.68 -8.27
N GLU A 366 -2.43 -0.11 -9.43
CA GLU A 366 -2.85 -0.80 -10.65
C GLU A 366 -1.73 -1.62 -11.33
N LEU A 367 -0.47 -1.40 -10.95
CA LEU A 367 0.67 -2.05 -11.64
C LEU A 367 1.88 -2.31 -10.73
N GLY A 368 1.79 -1.94 -9.44
CA GLY A 368 2.94 -1.97 -8.55
C GLY A 368 3.96 -0.91 -8.95
N MET A 369 5.24 -1.27 -9.00
CA MET A 369 6.29 -0.41 -9.52
C MET A 369 6.25 -0.40 -11.05
N GLY A 370 6.19 0.78 -11.66
CA GLY A 370 6.04 0.94 -13.10
C GLY A 370 7.29 1.43 -13.81
N ALA A 371 8.07 2.31 -13.17
CA ALA A 371 9.28 2.86 -13.78
C ALA A 371 10.34 3.24 -12.74
N LEU A 372 11.58 3.25 -13.15
CA LEU A 372 12.74 3.64 -12.36
C LEU A 372 13.56 4.71 -13.08
N SER A 373 14.18 5.61 -12.32
CA SER A 373 15.18 6.56 -12.82
C SER A 373 16.37 6.65 -11.89
N ALA A 374 17.57 6.73 -12.45
CA ALA A 374 18.82 6.88 -11.70
C ALA A 374 19.20 8.34 -11.42
N ALA A 375 18.57 9.30 -12.11
CA ALA A 375 18.89 10.73 -12.03
C ALA A 375 17.66 11.57 -12.40
N ALA A 376 17.80 12.90 -12.38
CA ALA A 376 16.78 13.87 -12.76
C ALA A 376 16.22 13.75 -14.21
N GLY A 377 16.65 12.74 -14.96
CA GLY A 377 16.10 12.37 -16.26
C GLY A 377 14.71 11.74 -16.19
N GLY A 378 14.14 11.36 -17.32
CA GLY A 378 12.90 10.60 -17.38
C GLY A 378 13.05 9.21 -16.76
N SER A 379 12.00 8.75 -16.09
CA SER A 379 11.95 7.38 -15.57
C SER A 379 11.80 6.39 -16.73
N ARG A 380 12.52 5.29 -16.69
CA ARG A 380 12.36 4.21 -17.68
C ARG A 380 11.32 3.21 -17.21
N PRO A 381 10.33 2.86 -18.07
CA PRO A 381 9.40 1.79 -17.76
C PRO A 381 10.14 0.50 -17.39
N LEU A 382 9.62 -0.22 -16.43
CA LEU A 382 10.13 -1.56 -16.12
C LEU A 382 9.96 -2.49 -17.32
N ARG A 383 10.82 -3.49 -17.41
CA ARG A 383 10.77 -4.49 -18.47
C ARG A 383 9.39 -5.14 -18.55
N GLY A 384 8.88 -5.26 -19.77
CA GLY A 384 7.55 -5.80 -20.05
C GLY A 384 6.40 -4.80 -19.94
N LEU A 385 6.63 -3.61 -19.35
CA LEU A 385 5.63 -2.54 -19.33
C LEU A 385 5.73 -1.71 -20.60
N GLU A 386 4.65 -1.63 -21.34
CA GLU A 386 4.51 -0.80 -22.52
C GLU A 386 3.83 0.53 -22.16
N VAL A 387 4.34 1.60 -22.74
CA VAL A 387 3.78 2.94 -22.62
C VAL A 387 3.60 3.47 -24.04
N PRO A 388 2.45 4.07 -24.39
CA PRO A 388 2.26 4.61 -25.73
C PRO A 388 3.31 5.70 -26.03
N ALA A 389 3.84 5.70 -27.25
CA ALA A 389 4.62 6.83 -27.73
C ALA A 389 3.72 8.07 -27.76
N GLY A 390 4.18 9.17 -27.19
CA GLY A 390 3.44 10.43 -27.24
C GLY A 390 3.49 11.02 -28.66
N ASP A 391 2.34 11.40 -29.18
CA ASP A 391 2.21 12.01 -30.52
C ASP A 391 2.67 13.49 -30.58
N GLY A 392 3.28 14.01 -29.51
CA GLY A 392 3.71 15.40 -29.45
C GLY A 392 4.43 15.79 -28.14
N PRO A 393 4.93 17.04 -28.06
CA PRO A 393 5.73 17.52 -26.93
C PRO A 393 4.93 17.80 -25.65
N GLY A 394 3.61 17.68 -25.69
CA GLY A 394 2.71 17.96 -24.55
C GLY A 394 2.52 16.77 -23.62
N PRO A 395 2.06 17.03 -22.38
CA PRO A 395 1.68 15.97 -21.46
C PRO A 395 0.38 15.29 -21.91
N VAL A 396 0.37 13.95 -21.88
CA VAL A 396 -0.79 13.12 -22.26
C VAL A 396 -1.20 12.22 -21.08
N PRO A 397 -2.45 11.75 -21.03
CA PRO A 397 -2.86 10.72 -20.08
C PRO A 397 -1.97 9.48 -20.20
N LEU A 398 -1.42 9.04 -19.07
CA LEU A 398 -0.50 7.91 -19.03
C LEU A 398 -1.29 6.61 -18.98
N ARG A 399 -1.25 5.89 -20.10
CA ARG A 399 -1.75 4.52 -20.20
C ARG A 399 -0.58 3.54 -20.17
N VAL A 400 -0.83 2.37 -19.61
CA VAL A 400 0.18 1.31 -19.51
C VAL A 400 -0.43 -0.04 -19.88
N ARG A 401 0.41 -0.92 -20.42
CA ARG A 401 0.06 -2.31 -20.73
C ARG A 401 1.23 -3.22 -20.37
N GLY A 402 0.95 -4.37 -19.79
CA GLY A 402 2.02 -5.33 -19.51
C GLY A 402 1.64 -6.39 -18.48
N PRO A 403 2.58 -7.31 -18.19
CA PRO A 403 2.32 -8.46 -17.33
C PRO A 403 2.12 -8.11 -15.84
N SER A 404 2.60 -6.96 -15.37
CA SER A 404 2.40 -6.49 -13.99
C SER A 404 1.10 -5.71 -13.78
N VAL A 405 0.40 -5.38 -14.87
CA VAL A 405 -0.87 -4.64 -14.79
C VAL A 405 -1.94 -5.54 -14.16
N ALA A 406 -2.74 -4.95 -13.28
CA ALA A 406 -3.82 -5.64 -12.58
C ALA A 406 -4.80 -6.33 -13.52
N LEU A 407 -5.42 -7.43 -13.07
CA LEU A 407 -6.41 -8.17 -13.85
C LEU A 407 -7.67 -7.35 -14.11
N ALA A 408 -8.05 -6.52 -13.16
CA ALA A 408 -9.27 -5.72 -13.23
C ALA A 408 -9.25 -4.58 -12.22
N THR A 409 -10.19 -3.66 -12.40
CA THR A 409 -10.59 -2.68 -11.40
C THR A 409 -12.05 -2.89 -11.00
N TRP A 410 -12.35 -2.77 -9.72
CA TRP A 410 -13.69 -2.95 -9.18
C TRP A 410 -14.13 -1.71 -8.42
N ARG A 411 -14.99 -0.89 -9.04
CA ARG A 411 -15.60 0.25 -8.35
C ARG A 411 -16.58 -0.28 -7.29
N HIS A 412 -16.47 0.15 -6.06
CA HIS A 412 -17.42 -0.22 -5.01
C HIS A 412 -18.82 0.25 -5.38
N GLY A 413 -19.81 -0.63 -5.17
CA GLY A 413 -21.18 -0.44 -5.64
C GLY A 413 -21.47 -0.94 -7.06
N ALA A 414 -20.46 -1.22 -7.87
CA ALA A 414 -20.66 -1.89 -9.15
C ALA A 414 -20.92 -3.40 -8.96
N ALA A 415 -21.76 -3.96 -9.83
CA ALA A 415 -22.14 -5.37 -9.74
C ALA A 415 -20.97 -6.32 -10.01
N VAL A 416 -19.98 -5.89 -10.81
CA VAL A 416 -18.83 -6.70 -11.27
C VAL A 416 -17.59 -5.84 -11.46
N PRO A 417 -16.39 -6.42 -11.35
CA PRO A 417 -15.15 -5.78 -11.77
C PRO A 417 -15.10 -5.61 -13.30
N VAL A 418 -14.40 -4.57 -13.74
CA VAL A 418 -14.09 -4.30 -15.14
C VAL A 418 -12.73 -4.91 -15.44
N SER A 419 -12.68 -5.88 -16.36
CA SER A 419 -11.43 -6.53 -16.76
C SER A 419 -10.50 -5.55 -17.49
N THR A 420 -9.21 -5.64 -17.24
CA THR A 420 -8.19 -4.88 -17.99
C THR A 420 -8.19 -5.21 -19.49
N TRP A 421 -8.66 -6.39 -19.85
CA TRP A 421 -8.75 -6.88 -21.23
C TRP A 421 -10.17 -6.83 -21.81
N GLU A 422 -11.11 -6.07 -21.21
CA GLU A 422 -12.49 -5.98 -21.69
C GLU A 422 -12.55 -5.45 -23.14
N ASP A 423 -11.70 -4.47 -23.46
CA ASP A 423 -11.57 -3.89 -24.80
C ASP A 423 -10.63 -4.70 -25.73
N GLY A 424 -10.07 -5.83 -25.26
CA GLY A 424 -9.13 -6.67 -25.99
C GLY A 424 -7.67 -6.21 -25.98
N ASP A 425 -7.41 -4.94 -25.73
CA ASP A 425 -6.08 -4.33 -25.89
C ASP A 425 -5.20 -4.40 -24.63
N GLY A 426 -5.79 -4.58 -23.45
CA GLY A 426 -5.06 -4.66 -22.17
C GLY A 426 -4.43 -3.34 -21.72
N TRP A 427 -4.87 -2.20 -22.23
CA TRP A 427 -4.41 -0.88 -21.80
C TRP A 427 -5.19 -0.42 -20.57
N LEU A 428 -4.44 0.01 -19.56
CA LEU A 428 -4.98 0.58 -18.34
C LEU A 428 -4.60 2.06 -18.24
N ASP A 429 -5.57 2.92 -17.94
CA ASP A 429 -5.32 4.33 -17.62
C ASP A 429 -4.89 4.45 -16.14
N THR A 430 -3.67 4.95 -15.92
CA THR A 430 -3.12 5.13 -14.56
C THR A 430 -3.74 6.33 -13.83
N GLY A 431 -4.44 7.20 -14.55
CA GLY A 431 -4.91 8.48 -14.07
C GLY A 431 -3.79 9.50 -13.86
N ASP A 432 -2.58 9.22 -14.29
CA ASP A 432 -1.47 10.16 -14.31
C ASP A 432 -1.34 10.83 -15.69
N VAL A 433 -0.71 11.99 -15.72
CA VAL A 433 -0.35 12.71 -16.95
C VAL A 433 1.18 12.74 -17.05
N ALA A 434 1.72 12.32 -18.19
CA ALA A 434 3.15 12.24 -18.39
C ALA A 434 3.55 12.79 -19.76
N THR A 435 4.81 13.19 -19.87
CA THR A 435 5.50 13.37 -21.16
C THR A 435 6.35 12.15 -21.40
N THR A 436 6.36 11.66 -22.64
CA THR A 436 7.27 10.60 -23.08
C THR A 436 8.36 11.20 -23.96
N ASP A 437 9.57 10.67 -23.85
CA ASP A 437 10.68 11.04 -24.74
C ASP A 437 10.84 10.00 -25.87
N ALA A 438 11.65 10.33 -26.87
CA ALA A 438 11.89 9.46 -28.03
C ALA A 438 12.56 8.12 -27.65
N GLY A 439 13.14 8.00 -26.47
CA GLY A 439 13.73 6.79 -25.92
C GLY A 439 12.76 5.94 -25.09
N GLY A 440 11.47 6.30 -25.03
CA GLY A 440 10.46 5.63 -24.21
C GLY A 440 10.54 5.98 -22.71
N GLY A 441 11.35 6.97 -22.35
CA GLY A 441 11.37 7.49 -20.97
C GLY A 441 10.07 8.22 -20.64
N ILE A 442 9.57 8.03 -19.42
CA ILE A 442 8.38 8.70 -18.91
C ILE A 442 8.76 9.75 -17.87
N ARG A 443 8.15 10.92 -17.97
CA ARG A 443 8.21 11.94 -16.94
C ARG A 443 6.80 12.27 -16.50
N VAL A 444 6.41 11.73 -15.36
CA VAL A 444 5.11 12.03 -14.75
C VAL A 444 5.08 13.50 -14.34
N ARG A 445 4.09 14.24 -14.81
CA ARG A 445 3.95 15.69 -14.61
C ARG A 445 2.88 16.03 -13.58
N ALA A 446 1.78 15.32 -13.63
CA ALA A 446 0.63 15.52 -12.75
C ALA A 446 -0.27 14.29 -12.79
N ARG A 447 -1.19 14.20 -11.87
CA ARG A 447 -2.30 13.28 -11.96
C ARG A 447 -3.50 13.98 -12.58
N ALA A 448 -4.04 13.42 -13.66
CA ALA A 448 -5.23 13.93 -14.30
C ALA A 448 -6.43 13.72 -13.38
N GLY A 449 -7.09 14.81 -13.01
CA GLY A 449 -8.21 14.76 -12.08
C GLY A 449 -7.75 14.41 -10.67
N THR A 450 -8.34 15.08 -9.72
CA THR A 450 -8.05 14.97 -8.30
C THR A 450 -8.36 13.58 -7.77
N ARG A 451 -7.51 12.59 -7.96
CA ARG A 451 -7.42 11.55 -6.96
C ARG A 451 -6.89 12.23 -5.71
N THR A 452 -7.75 12.30 -4.69
CA THR A 452 -7.38 12.74 -3.36
C THR A 452 -6.16 11.95 -2.95
N GLY A 453 -5.10 12.63 -2.65
CA GLY A 453 -3.90 11.98 -2.22
C GLY A 453 -2.83 11.93 -3.29
N ALA A 454 -2.42 13.07 -3.80
CA ALA A 454 -1.04 13.25 -4.16
C ALA A 454 -0.12 13.01 -2.95
N ILE A 455 -0.70 12.96 -1.75
CA ILE A 455 -0.02 12.60 -0.50
C ILE A 455 -0.27 11.11 -0.30
N PHE A 456 0.75 10.31 -0.57
CA PHE A 456 0.68 8.87 -0.38
C PHE A 456 0.34 8.58 1.09
N MET A 457 -0.67 7.75 1.30
CA MET A 457 -1.11 7.24 2.60
C MET A 457 -1.74 8.23 3.58
N VAL A 458 -1.76 9.54 3.33
CA VAL A 458 -2.51 10.45 4.19
C VAL A 458 -4.01 10.20 4.00
N PRO A 459 -4.76 9.87 5.06
CA PRO A 459 -6.21 9.66 4.99
C PRO A 459 -6.91 11.03 4.90
N VAL A 460 -6.86 11.64 3.71
CA VAL A 460 -7.27 13.03 3.48
C VAL A 460 -8.69 13.30 3.97
N ALA A 461 -9.64 12.39 3.70
CA ALA A 461 -11.03 12.57 4.10
C ALA A 461 -11.17 12.62 5.63
N GLU A 462 -10.48 11.72 6.33
CA GLU A 462 -10.51 11.66 7.80
C GLU A 462 -9.82 12.85 8.47
N VAL A 463 -8.73 13.34 7.85
CA VAL A 463 -8.06 14.57 8.32
C VAL A 463 -8.96 15.78 8.09
N GLU A 464 -9.64 15.88 6.94
CA GLU A 464 -10.60 16.94 6.65
C GLU A 464 -11.79 16.91 7.60
N GLU A 465 -12.38 15.73 7.82
CA GLU A 465 -13.47 15.54 8.78
C GLU A 465 -13.05 15.94 10.19
N SER A 466 -11.86 15.53 10.62
CA SER A 466 -11.31 15.94 11.91
C SER A 466 -11.08 17.44 12.01
N LEU A 467 -10.59 18.09 10.95
CA LEU A 467 -10.46 19.56 10.90
C LEU A 467 -11.81 20.27 11.03
N LEU A 468 -12.85 19.75 10.36
CA LEU A 468 -14.21 20.33 10.41
C LEU A 468 -14.85 20.25 11.80
N THR A 469 -14.39 19.40 12.68
CA THR A 469 -14.85 19.39 14.09
C THR A 469 -14.24 20.47 14.95
N HIS A 470 -13.23 21.19 14.46
CA HIS A 470 -12.62 22.29 15.19
C HIS A 470 -13.55 23.52 15.18
N PRO A 471 -13.82 24.17 16.34
CA PRO A 471 -14.85 25.22 16.46
C PRO A 471 -14.57 26.48 15.62
N ARG A 472 -13.34 26.68 15.19
CA ARG A 472 -12.95 27.83 14.36
C ARG A 472 -12.77 27.49 12.87
N VAL A 473 -13.01 26.25 12.45
CA VAL A 473 -12.92 25.80 11.07
C VAL A 473 -14.32 25.73 10.46
N GLY A 474 -14.59 26.53 9.44
CA GLY A 474 -15.85 26.51 8.70
C GLY A 474 -15.84 25.53 7.53
N GLU A 475 -14.76 25.56 6.73
CA GLU A 475 -14.51 24.58 5.68
C GLU A 475 -13.02 24.17 5.73
N ALA A 476 -12.75 22.93 5.31
CA ALA A 476 -11.38 22.41 5.24
C ALA A 476 -11.17 21.59 3.98
N ALA A 477 -9.97 21.67 3.44
CA ALA A 477 -9.46 20.80 2.41
C ALA A 477 -8.00 20.45 2.72
N VAL A 478 -7.62 19.21 2.52
CA VAL A 478 -6.22 18.77 2.59
C VAL A 478 -5.75 18.44 1.19
N VAL A 479 -4.68 19.09 0.77
CA VAL A 479 -4.08 18.90 -0.56
C VAL A 479 -2.57 18.78 -0.45
N ALA A 480 -1.96 18.07 -1.39
CA ALA A 480 -0.51 18.01 -1.46
C ALA A 480 0.07 19.32 -1.96
N TYR A 481 1.19 19.72 -1.41
CA TYR A 481 2.11 20.70 -1.99
C TYR A 481 3.51 20.09 -2.11
N THR A 482 4.28 20.57 -3.07
CA THR A 482 5.65 20.10 -3.25
C THR A 482 6.59 20.95 -2.41
N ASP A 483 7.20 20.31 -1.42
CA ASP A 483 8.32 20.88 -0.68
C ASP A 483 9.63 20.57 -1.41
N PRO A 484 10.55 21.54 -1.59
CA PRO A 484 11.80 21.32 -2.32
C PRO A 484 12.72 20.26 -1.69
N GLU A 485 12.67 20.11 -0.37
CA GLU A 485 13.56 19.23 0.38
C GLU A 485 12.92 17.87 0.70
N HIS A 486 11.60 17.88 0.96
CA HIS A 486 10.89 16.70 1.49
C HIS A 486 9.92 16.07 0.49
N GLY A 487 9.75 16.67 -0.71
CA GLY A 487 8.80 16.15 -1.71
C GLY A 487 7.36 16.58 -1.45
N GLU A 488 6.39 15.69 -1.64
CA GLU A 488 4.96 16.03 -1.44
C GLU A 488 4.54 15.89 0.01
N LEU A 489 4.10 16.99 0.60
CA LEU A 489 3.64 17.11 1.98
C LEU A 489 2.16 17.57 2.06
N PRO A 490 1.44 17.23 3.15
CA PRO A 490 0.07 17.66 3.34
C PRO A 490 -0.03 19.13 3.75
N CYS A 491 -0.86 19.89 3.03
CA CYS A 491 -1.27 21.24 3.37
C CYS A 491 -2.76 21.26 3.72
N ALA A 492 -3.11 21.77 4.89
CA ALA A 492 -4.47 22.11 5.22
C ALA A 492 -4.81 23.48 4.64
N VAL A 493 -5.89 23.57 3.86
CA VAL A 493 -6.47 24.82 3.36
C VAL A 493 -7.80 25.01 4.08
N VAL A 494 -7.93 26.05 4.87
CA VAL A 494 -9.03 26.24 5.81
C VAL A 494 -9.76 27.56 5.55
N VAL A 495 -11.08 27.52 5.55
CA VAL A 495 -11.93 28.70 5.68
C VAL A 495 -12.31 28.84 7.15
N PRO A 496 -11.93 29.92 7.82
CA PRO A 496 -12.25 30.09 9.24
C PRO A 496 -13.73 30.47 9.43
N VAL A 497 -14.31 30.10 10.56
CA VAL A 497 -15.66 30.55 10.95
C VAL A 497 -15.69 32.07 11.15
N ALA A 498 -14.60 32.64 11.68
CA ALA A 498 -14.46 34.06 11.89
C ALA A 498 -13.06 34.54 11.47
N TRP A 499 -13.00 35.57 10.65
CA TRP A 499 -11.77 36.09 10.06
C TRP A 499 -10.86 36.84 11.04
N ASP A 500 -11.43 37.40 12.07
CA ASP A 500 -10.70 38.11 13.13
C ASP A 500 -9.97 37.15 14.06
N ARG A 501 -10.26 35.85 13.98
CA ARG A 501 -9.68 34.84 14.87
C ARG A 501 -9.48 33.48 14.15
N PRO A 502 -8.65 33.42 13.09
CA PRO A 502 -8.39 32.18 12.39
C PRO A 502 -7.64 31.18 13.29
N PRO A 503 -7.81 29.87 13.07
CA PRO A 503 -7.02 28.85 13.78
C PRO A 503 -5.56 28.93 13.38
N GLY A 504 -4.66 28.69 14.35
CA GLY A 504 -3.21 28.60 14.10
C GLY A 504 -2.74 27.19 13.72
N PRO A 505 -1.55 27.05 13.08
CA PRO A 505 -1.00 25.75 12.71
C PRO A 505 -0.81 24.81 13.90
N ALA A 506 -0.23 25.30 15.01
CA ALA A 506 0.00 24.51 16.22
C ALA A 506 -1.30 24.02 16.84
N GLU A 507 -2.30 24.89 16.90
CA GLU A 507 -3.63 24.57 17.43
C GLU A 507 -4.34 23.49 16.62
N LEU A 508 -4.29 23.56 15.28
CA LEU A 508 -4.89 22.53 14.43
C LEU A 508 -4.13 21.21 14.52
N ARG A 509 -2.80 21.23 14.64
CA ARG A 509 -2.01 20.02 14.88
C ARG A 509 -2.36 19.37 16.22
N GLU A 510 -2.46 20.15 17.29
CA GLU A 510 -2.88 19.66 18.61
C GLU A 510 -4.29 19.06 18.57
N HIS A 511 -5.24 19.74 17.91
CA HIS A 511 -6.59 19.24 17.72
C HIS A 511 -6.64 17.92 16.96
N LEU A 512 -5.90 17.81 15.83
CA LEU A 512 -5.82 16.57 15.05
C LEU A 512 -5.18 15.44 15.84
N THR A 513 -4.12 15.73 16.61
CA THR A 513 -3.46 14.74 17.48
C THR A 513 -4.42 14.24 18.56
N ALA A 514 -5.16 15.14 19.20
CA ALA A 514 -6.17 14.78 20.21
C ALA A 514 -7.31 13.91 19.62
N ARG A 515 -7.53 13.96 18.32
CA ARG A 515 -8.50 13.12 17.60
C ARG A 515 -7.90 11.84 17.03
N GLY A 516 -6.65 11.54 17.36
CA GLY A 516 -5.96 10.31 16.97
C GLY A 516 -5.43 10.30 15.53
N VAL A 517 -5.28 11.46 14.91
CA VAL A 517 -4.55 11.55 13.64
C VAL A 517 -3.07 11.33 13.93
N ALA A 518 -2.47 10.32 13.28
CA ALA A 518 -1.06 10.01 13.46
C ALA A 518 -0.18 11.17 13.00
N GLU A 519 0.97 11.37 13.67
CA GLU A 519 1.87 12.50 13.42
C GLU A 519 2.32 12.61 11.96
N ALA A 520 2.57 11.46 11.31
CA ALA A 520 2.94 11.39 9.90
C ALA A 520 1.87 11.92 8.92
N PHE A 521 0.62 12.11 9.38
CA PHE A 521 -0.49 12.60 8.55
C PHE A 521 -0.91 14.02 8.89
N LEU A 522 -0.28 14.61 9.90
CA LEU A 522 -0.57 15.99 10.27
C LEU A 522 -0.13 16.95 9.17
N PRO A 523 -1.00 17.92 8.80
CA PRO A 523 -0.60 18.94 7.84
C PRO A 523 0.65 19.67 8.31
N THR A 524 1.64 19.75 7.43
CA THR A 524 2.89 20.46 7.65
C THR A 524 2.78 21.95 7.30
N ARG A 525 1.76 22.30 6.53
CA ARG A 525 1.44 23.66 6.09
C ARG A 525 -0.04 23.96 6.32
N LEU A 526 -0.34 25.21 6.68
CA LEU A 526 -1.69 25.74 6.83
C LEU A 526 -1.84 26.98 5.96
N GLU A 527 -2.89 26.99 5.15
CA GLU A 527 -3.33 28.17 4.41
C GLU A 527 -4.75 28.56 4.83
N ILE A 528 -4.96 29.85 5.08
CA ILE A 528 -6.26 30.41 5.41
C ILE A 528 -6.79 31.12 4.17
N VAL A 529 -8.00 30.74 3.72
CA VAL A 529 -8.63 31.25 2.50
C VAL A 529 -10.07 31.69 2.75
N GLY A 530 -10.58 32.60 1.88
CA GLY A 530 -11.94 33.14 1.98
C GLY A 530 -13.03 32.16 1.58
N ALA A 531 -12.72 31.28 0.65
CA ALA A 531 -13.61 30.24 0.18
C ALA A 531 -12.79 29.11 -0.45
N LEU A 532 -13.32 27.89 -0.42
CA LEU A 532 -12.75 26.79 -1.18
C LEU A 532 -13.32 26.79 -2.61
N PRO A 533 -12.48 26.52 -3.64
CA PRO A 533 -12.95 26.51 -5.03
C PRO A 533 -13.86 25.30 -5.27
N ARG A 534 -15.06 25.55 -5.81
CA ARG A 534 -16.04 24.52 -6.11
C ARG A 534 -16.44 24.57 -7.57
N ASP A 535 -16.88 23.45 -8.13
CA ASP A 535 -17.48 23.39 -9.46
C ASP A 535 -18.98 23.79 -9.42
N GLU A 536 -19.64 23.82 -10.56
CA GLU A 536 -21.07 24.13 -10.71
C GLU A 536 -22.02 23.20 -9.94
N HIS A 537 -21.49 22.04 -9.51
CA HIS A 537 -22.23 21.07 -8.69
C HIS A 537 -21.86 21.16 -7.19
N GLY A 538 -21.12 22.20 -6.78
CA GLY A 538 -20.70 22.42 -5.40
C GLY A 538 -19.53 21.56 -4.93
N ARG A 539 -18.84 20.86 -5.83
CA ARG A 539 -17.73 19.96 -5.49
C ARG A 539 -16.40 20.71 -5.40
N LEU A 540 -15.59 20.33 -4.43
CA LEU A 540 -14.27 20.91 -4.22
C LEU A 540 -13.32 20.66 -5.40
N ARG A 541 -12.79 21.74 -5.99
CA ARG A 541 -11.78 21.70 -7.08
C ARG A 541 -10.37 21.63 -6.50
N ARG A 542 -9.96 20.45 -6.00
CA ARG A 542 -8.62 20.23 -5.37
C ARG A 542 -7.46 20.55 -6.31
N GLY A 543 -7.62 20.31 -7.62
CA GLY A 543 -6.63 20.68 -8.62
C GLY A 543 -6.35 22.18 -8.68
N ALA A 544 -7.39 23.01 -8.51
CA ALA A 544 -7.25 24.46 -8.45
C ALA A 544 -6.47 24.88 -7.19
N LEU A 545 -6.74 24.24 -6.03
CA LEU A 545 -5.99 24.47 -4.79
C LEU A 545 -4.50 24.12 -4.96
N ARG A 546 -4.18 22.96 -5.53
CA ARG A 546 -2.78 22.59 -5.79
C ARG A 546 -2.09 23.57 -6.72
N THR A 547 -2.74 23.97 -7.82
CA THR A 547 -2.17 24.94 -8.75
C THR A 547 -1.91 26.28 -8.07
N TRP A 548 -2.82 26.69 -7.19
CA TRP A 548 -2.67 27.93 -6.41
C TRP A 548 -1.49 27.82 -5.42
N LEU A 549 -1.35 26.72 -4.68
CA LEU A 549 -0.22 26.48 -3.77
C LEU A 549 1.13 26.46 -4.50
N LEU A 550 1.19 25.90 -5.72
CA LEU A 550 2.40 25.86 -6.54
C LEU A 550 2.86 27.23 -7.05
N ARG A 551 1.94 28.19 -7.22
CA ARG A 551 2.26 29.55 -7.66
C ARG A 551 2.93 30.43 -6.59
N GLY A 552 3.06 29.93 -5.37
CA GLY A 552 4.02 30.41 -4.36
C GLY A 552 3.81 31.82 -3.80
N ARG A 553 2.57 32.36 -3.75
CA ARG A 553 2.30 33.64 -3.09
C ARG A 553 1.38 33.44 -1.87
N PRO A 554 1.94 33.39 -0.64
CA PRO A 554 1.15 33.52 0.58
C PRO A 554 0.39 34.85 0.54
N GLY A 555 -0.92 34.83 0.77
CA GLY A 555 -1.74 36.05 0.81
C GLY A 555 -2.29 36.57 -0.52
N SER A 556 -2.05 35.88 -1.64
CA SER A 556 -2.76 36.22 -2.88
C SER A 556 -4.19 35.65 -2.82
N PRO A 557 -5.23 36.44 -3.24
CA PRO A 557 -6.58 35.91 -3.31
C PRO A 557 -6.61 34.72 -4.28
N MET A 558 -7.36 33.68 -3.90
CA MET A 558 -7.61 32.57 -4.82
C MET A 558 -8.30 33.10 -6.09
N PRO A 559 -7.94 32.60 -7.28
CA PRO A 559 -8.62 32.99 -8.50
C PRO A 559 -10.12 32.69 -8.37
N ALA A 560 -10.94 33.64 -8.77
CA ALA A 560 -12.38 33.47 -8.89
C ALA A 560 -12.69 32.23 -9.77
N PRO A 561 -13.77 31.52 -9.53
CA PRO A 561 -14.19 30.42 -10.40
C PRO A 561 -14.46 31.01 -11.80
N GLU A 562 -13.76 30.47 -12.84
CA GLU A 562 -14.19 30.60 -14.23
C GLU A 562 -15.35 29.67 -14.51
#